data_f3666cbce287734afdba7d930cba5dc5
#
_entry.id   f3666cbce287734afdba7d930cba5dc5
#
_cell.length_a   1.000
_cell.length_b   1.000
_cell.length_c   1.000
_cell.angle_alpha   90.00
_cell.angle_beta   90.00
_cell.angle_gamma   90.00
#
_symmetry.space_group_name_H-M   'P 1'
#
loop_
_entity.id
_entity.type
_entity.pdbx_description
1 polymer ?
#
loop_
_entity_poly.entity_id
_entity_poly.type
_entity_poly.pdbx_seq_one_letter_code
_entity_poly.pdbx_strand_id
1 'polypeptide(L)'
;AMAAVRFQRSRRLRERFGPEYERLVDEAGDKRKAESELQARLAHVEALDIHPLMADEIDRFSLEWQSTQAEFVDEPLASLQKADRLIREVMKTRGYPVEDFEQRAADISVDYPDLVTEYRGLHMIARKQADDEVSTEEMRQAMVHGRALFEELVRPETPETTATQKEKI
;
A
#
# COMPACT_ATOMS: atom_id res chain seq x y z
N ALA A 1 14.46 -17.37 28.97
CA ALA A 1 13.89 -17.89 27.72
C ALA A 1 12.81 -16.99 27.14
N MET A 2 11.77 -16.56 27.87
CA MET A 2 10.65 -15.73 27.37
C MET A 2 11.08 -14.33 26.88
N ALA A 3 12.04 -13.67 27.54
CA ALA A 3 12.51 -12.34 27.13
C ALA A 3 13.22 -12.37 25.78
N ALA A 4 14.02 -13.40 25.51
CA ALA A 4 14.71 -13.56 24.22
C ALA A 4 13.73 -13.80 23.07
N VAL A 5 12.68 -14.59 23.27
CA VAL A 5 11.63 -14.83 22.27
C VAL A 5 10.86 -13.54 21.95
N ARG A 6 10.52 -12.74 22.97
CA ARG A 6 9.88 -11.43 22.77
C ARG A 6 10.77 -10.46 22.01
N PHE A 7 12.06 -10.42 22.35
CA PHE A 7 13.00 -9.54 21.65
C PHE A 7 13.14 -9.91 20.17
N GLN A 8 13.28 -11.20 19.86
CA GLN A 8 13.35 -11.68 18.48
C GLN A 8 12.06 -11.37 17.70
N ARG A 9 10.90 -11.52 18.33
CA ARG A 9 9.60 -11.21 17.73
C ARG A 9 9.46 -9.71 17.40
N SER A 10 9.78 -8.85 18.36
CA SER A 10 9.78 -7.38 18.14
C SER A 10 10.72 -6.98 17.01
N ARG A 11 11.90 -7.57 16.97
CA ARG A 11 12.89 -7.32 15.93
C ARG A 11 12.37 -7.71 14.53
N ARG A 12 11.77 -8.90 14.40
CA ARG A 12 11.18 -9.36 13.13
C ARG A 12 10.05 -8.44 12.64
N LEU A 13 9.18 -7.99 13.54
CA LEU A 13 8.11 -7.05 13.19
C LEU A 13 8.68 -5.71 12.73
N ARG A 14 9.68 -5.18 13.42
CA ARG A 14 10.36 -3.94 13.03
C ARG A 14 11.05 -4.06 11.66
N GLU A 15 11.75 -5.16 11.42
CA GLU A 15 12.40 -5.43 10.13
C GLU A 15 11.39 -5.58 8.99
N ARG A 16 10.24 -6.23 9.26
CA ARG A 16 9.21 -6.46 8.25
C ARG A 16 8.42 -5.19 7.90
N PHE A 17 8.03 -4.42 8.89
CA PHE A 17 7.14 -3.26 8.70
C PHE A 17 7.86 -1.92 8.57
N GLY A 18 9.17 -1.87 8.84
CA GLY A 18 9.97 -0.66 8.69
C GLY A 18 9.34 0.58 9.37
N PRO A 19 9.15 1.68 8.64
CA PRO A 19 8.59 2.92 9.19
C PRO A 19 7.17 2.77 9.76
N GLU A 20 6.39 1.84 9.24
CA GLU A 20 5.02 1.59 9.73
C GLU A 20 5.01 1.03 11.15
N TYR A 21 6.03 0.27 11.54
CA TYR A 21 6.19 -0.19 12.92
C TYR A 21 6.32 0.99 13.90
N GLU A 22 7.21 1.94 13.61
CA GLU A 22 7.42 3.11 14.46
C GLU A 22 6.16 4.00 14.50
N ARG A 23 5.51 4.21 13.36
CA ARG A 23 4.25 4.97 13.28
C ARG A 23 3.19 4.38 14.20
N LEU A 24 3.01 3.06 14.18
CA LEU A 24 2.00 2.39 15.03
C LEU A 24 2.37 2.42 16.52
N VAL A 25 3.65 2.31 16.85
CA VAL A 25 4.10 2.42 18.26
C VAL A 25 3.80 3.82 18.80
N ASP A 26 4.06 4.86 18.02
CA ASP A 26 3.80 6.25 18.39
C ASP A 26 2.29 6.51 18.52
N GLU A 27 1.50 6.01 17.57
CA GLU A 27 0.04 6.19 17.54
C GLU A 27 -0.67 5.44 18.69
N ALA A 28 -0.26 4.21 18.96
CA ALA A 28 -0.84 3.41 20.03
C ALA A 28 -0.36 3.83 21.44
N GLY A 29 0.77 4.51 21.54
CA GLY A 29 1.43 4.85 22.81
C GLY A 29 1.84 3.63 23.65
N ASP A 30 1.71 2.44 23.10
CA ASP A 30 2.04 1.16 23.74
C ASP A 30 2.57 0.17 22.69
N LYS A 31 3.83 -0.20 22.86
CA LYS A 31 4.51 -1.15 21.97
C LYS A 31 3.79 -2.50 21.85
N ARG A 32 3.20 -3.01 22.93
CA ARG A 32 2.51 -4.31 22.92
C ARG A 32 1.24 -4.25 22.08
N LYS A 33 0.50 -3.14 22.17
CA LYS A 33 -0.69 -2.91 21.35
C LYS A 33 -0.32 -2.81 19.88
N ALA A 34 0.71 -2.03 19.54
CA ALA A 34 1.22 -1.91 18.18
C ALA A 34 1.66 -3.25 17.60
N GLU A 35 2.43 -4.04 18.34
CA GLU A 35 2.87 -5.36 17.90
C GLU A 35 1.72 -6.36 17.75
N SER A 36 0.70 -6.28 18.61
CA SER A 36 -0.53 -7.08 18.48
C SER A 36 -1.29 -6.72 17.21
N GLU A 37 -1.41 -5.43 16.91
CA GLU A 37 -2.04 -4.94 15.67
C GLU A 37 -1.29 -5.43 14.43
N LEU A 38 0.04 -5.29 14.40
CA LEU A 38 0.85 -5.75 13.27
C LEU A 38 0.71 -7.25 13.02
N GLN A 39 0.57 -8.05 14.09
CA GLN A 39 0.32 -9.47 13.95
C GLN A 39 -1.07 -9.79 13.47
N ALA A 40 -2.07 -9.02 13.89
CA ALA A 40 -3.43 -9.15 13.37
C ALA A 40 -3.47 -8.85 11.87
N ARG A 41 -2.72 -7.84 11.39
CA ARG A 41 -2.59 -7.53 9.96
C ARG A 41 -1.96 -8.66 9.17
N LEU A 42 -0.87 -9.25 9.69
CA LEU A 42 -0.24 -10.42 9.06
C LEU A 42 -1.22 -11.58 8.92
N ALA A 43 -1.91 -11.93 10.00
CA ALA A 43 -2.90 -13.00 9.99
C ALA A 43 -4.09 -12.70 9.05
N HIS A 44 -4.52 -11.44 8.99
CA HIS A 44 -5.59 -11.02 8.10
C HIS A 44 -5.19 -11.20 6.63
N VAL A 45 -4.04 -10.67 6.22
CA VAL A 45 -3.57 -10.78 4.82
C VAL A 45 -3.29 -12.23 4.44
N GLU A 46 -2.74 -13.03 5.35
CA GLU A 46 -2.50 -14.46 5.12
C GLU A 46 -3.79 -15.26 4.86
N ALA A 47 -4.91 -14.81 5.45
CA ALA A 47 -6.22 -15.43 5.25
C ALA A 47 -6.93 -14.97 3.97
N LEU A 48 -6.44 -13.94 3.28
CA LEU A 48 -7.00 -13.46 2.01
C LEU A 48 -6.58 -14.36 0.85
N ASP A 49 -7.45 -14.48 -0.13
CA ASP A 49 -7.13 -15.14 -1.42
C ASP A 49 -6.55 -14.12 -2.40
N ILE A 50 -5.32 -13.68 -2.13
CA ILE A 50 -4.60 -12.73 -2.97
C ILE A 50 -3.91 -13.47 -4.10
N HIS A 51 -4.13 -13.01 -5.31
CA HIS A 51 -3.59 -13.63 -6.52
C HIS A 51 -2.96 -12.58 -7.47
N PRO A 52 -2.02 -12.98 -8.33
CA PRO A 52 -1.47 -12.10 -9.34
C PRO A 52 -2.53 -11.71 -10.38
N LEU A 53 -2.31 -10.57 -11.04
CA LEU A 53 -3.12 -10.18 -12.20
C LEU A 53 -2.81 -11.06 -13.41
N MET A 54 -3.82 -11.26 -14.25
CA MET A 54 -3.63 -11.86 -15.56
C MET A 54 -2.98 -10.86 -16.53
N ALA A 55 -2.39 -11.36 -17.63
CA ALA A 55 -1.67 -10.51 -18.57
C ALA A 55 -2.54 -9.41 -19.19
N ASP A 56 -3.77 -9.73 -19.55
CA ASP A 56 -4.74 -8.77 -20.10
C ASP A 56 -5.20 -7.72 -19.06
N GLU A 57 -5.28 -8.12 -17.81
CA GLU A 57 -5.56 -7.19 -16.71
C GLU A 57 -4.39 -6.21 -16.48
N ILE A 58 -3.14 -6.70 -16.52
CA ILE A 58 -1.94 -5.87 -16.43
C ILE A 58 -1.91 -4.85 -17.57
N ASP A 59 -2.16 -5.29 -18.80
CA ASP A 59 -2.17 -4.42 -19.98
C ASP A 59 -3.27 -3.34 -19.86
N ARG A 60 -4.47 -3.72 -19.47
CA ARG A 60 -5.59 -2.80 -19.26
C ARG A 60 -5.27 -1.76 -18.20
N PHE A 61 -4.86 -2.16 -17.02
CA PHE A 61 -4.53 -1.24 -15.93
C PHE A 61 -3.35 -0.33 -16.28
N SER A 62 -2.35 -0.85 -16.99
CA SER A 62 -1.20 -0.05 -17.44
C SER A 62 -1.60 1.04 -18.44
N LEU A 63 -2.51 0.76 -19.36
CA LEU A 63 -3.05 1.76 -20.29
C LEU A 63 -3.88 2.83 -19.55
N GLU A 64 -4.71 2.42 -18.61
CA GLU A 64 -5.50 3.34 -17.77
C GLU A 64 -4.59 4.24 -16.94
N TRP A 65 -3.50 3.69 -16.39
CA TRP A 65 -2.51 4.47 -15.65
C TRP A 65 -1.81 5.51 -16.53
N GLN A 66 -1.38 5.12 -17.72
CA GLN A 66 -0.75 6.03 -18.70
C GLN A 66 -1.71 7.19 -19.07
N SER A 67 -2.98 6.89 -19.32
CA SER A 67 -3.99 7.91 -19.59
C SER A 67 -4.17 8.87 -18.39
N THR A 68 -4.24 8.32 -17.18
CA THR A 68 -4.37 9.10 -15.95
C THR A 68 -3.16 10.02 -15.74
N GLN A 69 -1.95 9.54 -16.00
CA GLN A 69 -0.74 10.39 -15.95
C GLN A 69 -0.74 11.49 -17.00
N ALA A 70 -1.21 11.23 -18.21
CA ALA A 70 -1.29 12.23 -19.27
C ALA A 70 -2.26 13.37 -18.92
N GLU A 71 -3.38 13.06 -18.29
CA GLU A 71 -4.36 14.03 -17.83
C GLU A 71 -3.86 14.94 -16.70
N PHE A 72 -2.81 14.54 -15.98
CA PHE A 72 -2.27 15.30 -14.86
C PHE A 72 -1.82 16.72 -15.22
N VAL A 73 -1.38 16.93 -16.46
CA VAL A 73 -0.93 18.25 -16.93
C VAL A 73 -2.05 19.28 -16.92
N ASP A 74 -3.23 18.86 -17.30
CA ASP A 74 -4.41 19.73 -17.42
C ASP A 74 -5.25 19.74 -16.13
N GLU A 75 -5.42 18.57 -15.50
CA GLU A 75 -6.30 18.40 -14.34
C GLU A 75 -5.62 17.58 -13.24
N PRO A 76 -4.64 18.15 -12.50
CA PRO A 76 -3.82 17.38 -11.57
C PRO A 76 -4.61 16.74 -10.42
N LEU A 77 -5.55 17.44 -9.81
CA LEU A 77 -6.34 16.87 -8.70
C LEU A 77 -7.27 15.75 -9.19
N ALA A 78 -7.94 15.95 -10.33
CA ALA A 78 -8.81 14.93 -10.92
C ALA A 78 -8.01 13.68 -11.31
N SER A 79 -6.80 13.85 -11.82
CA SER A 79 -5.88 12.75 -12.13
C SER A 79 -5.45 11.98 -10.88
N LEU A 80 -5.16 12.66 -9.76
CA LEU A 80 -4.85 11.98 -8.49
C LEU A 80 -6.06 11.20 -7.95
N GLN A 81 -7.26 11.73 -8.09
CA GLN A 81 -8.48 11.00 -7.72
C GLN A 81 -8.69 9.75 -8.59
N LYS A 82 -8.36 9.84 -9.89
CA LYS A 82 -8.37 8.67 -10.78
C LYS A 82 -7.29 7.66 -10.38
N ALA A 83 -6.08 8.12 -10.09
CA ALA A 83 -4.98 7.25 -9.65
C ALA A 83 -5.33 6.49 -8.36
N ASP A 84 -5.90 7.15 -7.36
CA ASP A 84 -6.36 6.50 -6.11
C ASP A 84 -7.44 5.45 -6.37
N ARG A 85 -8.41 5.77 -7.24
CA ARG A 85 -9.44 4.80 -7.65
C ARG A 85 -8.84 3.60 -8.39
N LEU A 86 -7.89 3.85 -9.30
CA LEU A 86 -7.25 2.79 -10.08
C LEU A 86 -6.44 1.85 -9.21
N ILE A 87 -5.67 2.37 -8.25
CA ILE A 87 -4.97 1.55 -7.25
C ILE A 87 -5.95 0.67 -6.49
N ARG A 88 -7.07 1.24 -6.05
CA ARG A 88 -8.12 0.48 -5.36
C ARG A 88 -8.70 -0.64 -6.24
N GLU A 89 -8.91 -0.40 -7.52
CA GLU A 89 -9.42 -1.41 -8.45
C GLU A 89 -8.42 -2.53 -8.72
N VAL A 90 -7.15 -2.20 -8.85
CA VAL A 90 -6.07 -3.19 -8.95
C VAL A 90 -6.04 -4.08 -7.70
N MET A 91 -6.11 -3.48 -6.51
CA MET A 91 -6.17 -4.22 -5.24
C MET A 91 -7.37 -5.16 -5.20
N LYS A 92 -8.56 -4.66 -5.56
CA LYS A 92 -9.78 -5.45 -5.61
C LYS A 92 -9.65 -6.64 -6.56
N THR A 93 -9.10 -6.42 -7.75
CA THR A 93 -8.88 -7.48 -8.74
C THR A 93 -7.91 -8.54 -8.23
N ARG A 94 -6.95 -8.15 -7.40
CA ARG A 94 -6.01 -9.07 -6.76
C ARG A 94 -6.58 -9.81 -5.54
N GLY A 95 -7.76 -9.46 -5.06
CA GLY A 95 -8.43 -10.12 -3.93
C GLY A 95 -8.32 -9.41 -2.58
N TYR A 96 -7.80 -8.17 -2.54
CA TYR A 96 -7.82 -7.36 -1.32
C TYR A 96 -9.23 -6.78 -1.04
N PRO A 97 -9.67 -6.70 0.22
CA PRO A 97 -10.84 -5.90 0.60
C PRO A 97 -10.58 -4.42 0.36
N VAL A 98 -11.56 -3.69 -0.17
CA VAL A 98 -11.33 -2.31 -0.63
C VAL A 98 -12.34 -1.29 -0.11
N GLU A 99 -13.28 -1.68 0.72
CA GLU A 99 -14.36 -0.83 1.21
C GLU A 99 -13.84 0.27 2.14
N ASP A 100 -12.93 -0.07 3.04
CA ASP A 100 -12.35 0.85 4.00
C ASP A 100 -10.90 1.19 3.66
N PHE A 101 -10.55 2.49 3.71
CA PHE A 101 -9.19 2.93 3.40
C PHE A 101 -8.17 2.48 4.44
N GLU A 102 -8.49 2.56 5.74
CA GLU A 102 -7.55 2.17 6.79
C GLU A 102 -7.22 0.68 6.71
N GLN A 103 -8.22 -0.15 6.37
CA GLN A 103 -7.99 -1.56 6.12
C GLN A 103 -7.09 -1.77 4.89
N ARG A 104 -7.34 -1.07 3.77
CA ARG A 104 -6.46 -1.15 2.58
C ARG A 104 -5.02 -0.76 2.91
N ALA A 105 -4.83 0.34 3.64
CA ALA A 105 -3.50 0.78 4.04
C ALA A 105 -2.83 -0.23 5.00
N ALA A 106 -3.59 -0.83 5.90
CA ALA A 106 -3.11 -1.91 6.77
C ALA A 106 -2.65 -3.12 5.95
N ASP A 107 -3.41 -3.54 4.95
CA ASP A 107 -3.07 -4.67 4.08
C ASP A 107 -1.83 -4.35 3.22
N ILE A 108 -1.76 -3.16 2.63
CA ILE A 108 -0.58 -2.68 1.89
C ILE A 108 0.67 -2.67 2.79
N SER A 109 0.54 -2.32 4.06
CA SER A 109 1.67 -2.30 5.00
C SER A 109 2.30 -3.66 5.24
N VAL A 110 1.58 -4.75 4.99
CA VAL A 110 2.07 -6.13 5.11
C VAL A 110 2.94 -6.52 3.91
N ASP A 111 2.45 -6.25 2.70
CA ASP A 111 3.11 -6.69 1.47
C ASP A 111 4.07 -5.62 0.90
N TYR A 112 3.77 -4.34 1.12
CA TYR A 112 4.51 -3.19 0.59
C TYR A 112 4.79 -2.14 1.69
N PRO A 113 5.51 -2.50 2.77
CA PRO A 113 5.69 -1.64 3.94
C PRO A 113 6.39 -0.32 3.63
N ASP A 114 7.26 -0.30 2.62
CA ASP A 114 7.99 0.90 2.20
C ASP A 114 7.12 1.89 1.40
N LEU A 115 5.94 1.46 0.94
CA LEU A 115 5.06 2.27 0.07
C LEU A 115 3.77 2.72 0.77
N VAL A 116 3.48 2.23 1.96
CA VAL A 116 2.21 2.56 2.65
C VAL A 116 2.12 4.03 3.06
N THR A 117 3.24 4.65 3.44
CA THR A 117 3.27 6.06 3.83
C THR A 117 2.92 6.95 2.65
N GLU A 118 3.51 6.68 1.49
CA GLU A 118 3.25 7.38 0.23
C GLU A 118 1.81 7.17 -0.24
N TYR A 119 1.28 5.96 -0.09
CA TYR A 119 -0.12 5.67 -0.42
C TYR A 119 -1.10 6.45 0.46
N ARG A 120 -0.82 6.59 1.75
CA ARG A 120 -1.61 7.45 2.65
C ARG A 120 -1.56 8.90 2.20
N GLY A 121 -0.40 9.39 1.77
CA GLY A 121 -0.21 10.73 1.23
C GLY A 121 -1.02 10.98 -0.04
N LEU A 122 -0.96 10.06 -1.00
CA LEU A 122 -1.77 10.12 -2.22
C LEU A 122 -3.26 10.19 -1.91
N HIS A 123 -3.75 9.26 -1.08
CA HIS A 123 -5.17 9.20 -0.72
C HIS A 123 -5.64 10.47 -0.02
N MET A 124 -4.83 11.02 0.89
CA MET A 124 -5.15 12.27 1.59
C MET A 124 -5.32 13.45 0.61
N ILE A 125 -4.44 13.56 -0.39
CA ILE A 125 -4.55 14.61 -1.41
C ILE A 125 -5.71 14.33 -2.36
N ALA A 126 -5.92 13.09 -2.77
CA ALA A 126 -7.04 12.71 -3.65
C ALA A 126 -8.43 13.01 -3.04
N ARG A 127 -8.53 13.09 -1.72
CA ARG A 127 -9.77 13.47 -1.01
C ARG A 127 -10.00 14.98 -0.90
N LYS A 128 -9.02 15.80 -1.28
CA LYS A 128 -9.16 17.25 -1.30
C LYS A 128 -10.21 17.69 -2.33
N GLN A 129 -10.79 18.87 -2.08
CA GLN A 129 -11.69 19.54 -3.04
C GLN A 129 -10.92 20.58 -3.85
N ALA A 130 -11.53 21.05 -4.92
CA ALA A 130 -10.89 22.01 -5.83
C ALA A 130 -10.50 23.34 -5.14
N ASP A 131 -11.20 23.71 -4.07
CA ASP A 131 -10.95 24.94 -3.31
C ASP A 131 -9.90 24.76 -2.19
N ASP A 132 -9.43 23.53 -1.94
CA ASP A 132 -8.41 23.26 -0.95
C ASP A 132 -7.02 23.69 -1.47
N GLU A 133 -6.22 24.32 -0.60
CA GLU A 133 -4.86 24.71 -0.94
C GLU A 133 -3.96 23.47 -0.99
N VAL A 134 -3.64 23.02 -2.21
CA VAL A 134 -2.65 21.98 -2.49
C VAL A 134 -1.77 22.49 -3.64
N SER A 135 -0.47 22.54 -3.39
CA SER A 135 0.46 22.98 -4.44
C SER A 135 0.57 21.93 -5.55
N THR A 136 0.88 22.39 -6.76
CA THR A 136 1.15 21.50 -7.91
C THR A 136 2.30 20.54 -7.61
N GLU A 137 3.30 20.96 -6.84
CA GLU A 137 4.42 20.11 -6.46
C GLU A 137 4.00 18.99 -5.50
N GLU A 138 3.15 19.27 -4.53
CA GLU A 138 2.58 18.23 -3.65
C GLU A 138 1.77 17.21 -4.46
N MET A 139 0.95 17.68 -5.40
CA MET A 139 0.19 16.82 -6.30
C MET A 139 1.11 15.98 -7.20
N ARG A 140 2.18 16.58 -7.72
CA ARG A 140 3.18 15.86 -8.53
C ARG A 140 3.87 14.76 -7.73
N GLN A 141 4.28 15.05 -6.50
CA GLN A 141 4.88 14.07 -5.60
C GLN A 141 3.91 12.92 -5.28
N ALA A 142 2.66 13.23 -5.00
CA ALA A 142 1.63 12.23 -4.76
C ALA A 142 1.43 11.31 -5.98
N MET A 143 1.47 11.84 -7.21
CA MET A 143 1.39 11.03 -8.43
C MET A 143 2.60 10.10 -8.58
N VAL A 144 3.82 10.59 -8.28
CA VAL A 144 5.05 9.77 -8.30
C VAL A 144 4.97 8.64 -7.28
N HIS A 145 4.50 8.91 -6.08
CA HIS A 145 4.33 7.90 -5.04
C HIS A 145 3.25 6.87 -5.39
N GLY A 146 2.11 7.35 -5.93
CA GLY A 146 1.06 6.47 -6.43
C GLY A 146 1.54 5.54 -7.54
N ARG A 147 2.40 6.05 -8.43
CA ARG A 147 3.02 5.25 -9.48
C ARG A 147 3.88 4.11 -8.91
N ALA A 148 4.69 4.40 -7.89
CA ALA A 148 5.55 3.38 -7.28
C ALA A 148 4.71 2.20 -6.73
N LEU A 149 3.61 2.48 -6.03
CA LEU A 149 2.70 1.45 -5.54
C LEU A 149 1.99 0.73 -6.69
N PHE A 150 1.49 1.48 -7.67
CA PHE A 150 0.82 0.88 -8.83
C PHE A 150 1.73 -0.12 -9.56
N GLU A 151 2.98 0.26 -9.84
CA GLU A 151 3.96 -0.59 -10.52
C GLU A 151 4.25 -1.89 -9.73
N GLU A 152 4.30 -1.83 -8.40
CA GLU A 152 4.43 -3.04 -7.57
C GLU A 152 3.18 -3.92 -7.62
N LEU A 153 1.99 -3.32 -7.58
CA LEU A 153 0.73 -4.07 -7.61
C LEU A 153 0.47 -4.78 -8.94
N VAL A 154 0.91 -4.18 -10.07
CA VAL A 154 0.73 -4.78 -11.41
C VAL A 154 1.90 -5.64 -11.86
N ARG A 155 2.98 -5.70 -11.08
CA ARG A 155 4.17 -6.48 -11.43
C ARG A 155 3.78 -7.95 -11.61
N PRO A 156 4.16 -8.58 -12.76
CA PRO A 156 3.98 -10.01 -12.95
C PRO A 156 4.74 -10.79 -11.86
N GLU A 157 4.09 -11.74 -11.23
CA GLU A 157 4.77 -12.65 -10.32
C GLU A 157 5.58 -13.67 -11.13
N THR A 158 6.90 -13.65 -10.95
CA THR A 158 7.75 -14.72 -11.44
C THR A 158 7.77 -15.87 -10.42
N PRO A 159 8.02 -17.13 -10.84
CA PRO A 159 8.10 -18.27 -9.93
C PRO A 159 9.06 -18.07 -8.75
N GLU A 160 10.10 -17.26 -8.92
CA GLU A 160 11.08 -16.91 -7.88
C GLU A 160 10.50 -15.96 -6.81
N THR A 161 9.57 -15.09 -7.18
CA THR A 161 8.96 -14.13 -6.24
C THR A 161 8.04 -14.86 -5.24
N THR A 162 7.35 -15.89 -5.69
CA THR A 162 6.45 -16.69 -4.85
C THR A 162 7.21 -17.50 -3.79
N ALA A 163 8.43 -17.94 -4.09
CA ALA A 163 9.29 -18.65 -3.14
C ALA A 163 9.81 -17.74 -2.03
N THR A 164 10.19 -16.49 -2.37
CA THR A 164 10.73 -15.52 -1.42
C THR A 164 9.66 -15.00 -0.45
N GLN A 165 8.41 -14.88 -0.90
CA GLN A 165 7.30 -14.48 -0.01
C GLN A 165 6.93 -15.58 0.99
N LYS A 166 6.96 -16.86 0.58
CA LYS A 166 6.71 -18.00 1.49
C LYS A 166 7.82 -18.24 2.50
N GLU A 167 9.03 -17.82 2.22
CA GLU A 167 10.19 -18.02 3.12
C GLU A 167 10.33 -16.90 4.18
N LYS A 168 9.58 -15.80 4.01
CA LYS A 168 9.54 -14.66 4.97
C LYS A 168 8.45 -14.78 6.05
N ILE A 169 7.68 -15.88 6.07
CA ILE A 169 6.60 -16.12 7.05
C ILE A 169 7.13 -16.85 8.30
#